data_1c92c6503b6cb310333b6b44a7fe7ffa
#
_entry.id   1c92c6503b6cb310333b6b44a7fe7ffa
#
_cell.length_a   1.000
_cell.length_b   1.000
_cell.length_c   1.000
_cell.angle_alpha   90.00
_cell.angle_beta   90.00
_cell.angle_gamma   90.00
#
_symmetry.space_group_name_H-M   'P 1'
#
loop_
_entity.id
_entity.type
_entity.pdbx_description
1 polymer ?
#
loop_
_entity_poly.entity_id
_entity_poly.type
_entity_poly.pdbx_seq_one_letter_code
_entity_poly.pdbx_strand_id
1 'polypeptide(L)'
;GVGLARIEFVLTAQVGIHPLALAFYDQLTDFSRHGFVAPSLKPYEERLRSEDPHELATLLGAVERRTPGYTDQRAFFVDQLKFGVGLICAAFHPRPVLVRLSDLKSNEYRDLLGGRLFEPVEENPMIAWRGASRYADPGFRQAFAMECEALRFVYQEMGLDNLQLMIPFCRTPEEGRAVVEVLTREGLGPSQGIPLFLQKATDRPGQELRGMPGVGIGEEEKGTVRLLKTLMAGPGLS
;
A
#
# COMPACT_ATOMS: atom_id res chain seq x y z
N GLY A 1 -2.49 10.29 -20.57
CA GLY A 1 -2.39 9.86 -19.18
C GLY A 1 -2.01 8.39 -19.08
N VAL A 2 -1.77 7.94 -17.87
CA VAL A 2 -1.55 6.52 -17.55
C VAL A 2 -2.86 5.98 -16.99
N GLY A 3 -3.40 4.95 -17.64
CA GLY A 3 -4.68 4.34 -17.24
C GLY A 3 -4.56 3.54 -15.93
N LEU A 4 -3.40 2.92 -15.67
CA LEU A 4 -3.10 2.23 -14.42
C LEU A 4 -1.59 2.07 -14.23
N ALA A 5 -1.05 2.74 -13.23
CA ALA A 5 0.29 2.50 -12.72
C ALA A 5 0.20 1.57 -11.48
N ARG A 6 0.97 0.49 -11.49
CA ARG A 6 0.98 -0.53 -10.42
C ARG A 6 2.22 -0.34 -9.57
N ILE A 7 2.05 0.09 -8.32
CA ILE A 7 3.18 0.31 -7.41
C ILE A 7 3.87 -0.98 -6.96
N GLU A 8 3.26 -2.14 -7.19
CA GLU A 8 3.86 -3.45 -6.93
C GLU A 8 5.21 -3.63 -7.63
N PHE A 9 5.37 -3.04 -8.83
CA PHE A 9 6.66 -3.08 -9.54
C PHE A 9 7.74 -2.30 -8.78
N VAL A 10 7.40 -1.18 -8.15
CA VAL A 10 8.33 -0.44 -7.29
C VAL A 10 8.65 -1.26 -6.04
N LEU A 11 7.64 -1.83 -5.41
CA LEU A 11 7.80 -2.62 -4.20
C LEU A 11 8.69 -3.85 -4.42
N THR A 12 8.48 -4.58 -5.50
CA THR A 12 9.24 -5.82 -5.76
C THR A 12 10.62 -5.54 -6.36
N ALA A 13 10.76 -4.59 -7.28
CA ALA A 13 12.00 -4.37 -8.01
C ALA A 13 12.95 -3.39 -7.30
N GLN A 14 12.43 -2.33 -6.68
CA GLN A 14 13.25 -1.28 -6.07
C GLN A 14 13.40 -1.47 -4.55
N VAL A 15 12.30 -1.74 -3.84
CA VAL A 15 12.33 -1.99 -2.40
C VAL A 15 12.83 -3.41 -2.10
N GLY A 16 12.12 -4.44 -2.56
CA GLY A 16 12.45 -5.85 -2.40
C GLY A 16 12.47 -6.35 -0.96
N ILE A 17 11.99 -5.54 -0.01
CA ILE A 17 11.92 -5.81 1.43
C ILE A 17 10.47 -5.65 1.85
N HIS A 18 10.00 -6.53 2.74
CA HIS A 18 8.65 -6.44 3.27
C HIS A 18 8.47 -5.13 4.07
N PRO A 19 7.39 -4.35 3.83
CA PRO A 19 7.23 -3.04 4.47
C PRO A 19 7.29 -3.07 6.00
N LEU A 20 6.70 -4.11 6.63
CA LEU A 20 6.77 -4.24 8.09
C LEU A 20 8.16 -4.61 8.60
N ALA A 21 9.01 -5.26 7.79
CA ALA A 21 10.40 -5.51 8.17
C ALA A 21 11.21 -4.20 8.23
N LEU A 22 10.88 -3.24 7.39
CA LEU A 22 11.43 -1.89 7.45
C LEU A 22 10.81 -1.06 8.57
N ALA A 23 9.48 -1.13 8.73
CA ALA A 23 8.75 -0.40 9.77
C ALA A 23 9.17 -0.79 11.19
N PHE A 24 9.52 -2.04 11.40
CA PHE A 24 9.88 -2.61 12.71
C PHE A 24 11.36 -3.01 12.81
N TYR A 25 12.22 -2.46 11.97
CA TYR A 25 13.63 -2.86 11.91
C TYR A 25 14.33 -2.76 13.26
N ASP A 26 14.18 -1.64 13.99
CA ASP A 26 14.79 -1.44 15.30
C ASP A 26 14.27 -2.45 16.33
N GLN A 27 12.94 -2.68 16.34
CA GLN A 27 12.31 -3.64 17.26
C GLN A 27 12.72 -5.08 16.95
N LEU A 28 12.92 -5.42 15.68
CA LEU A 28 13.45 -6.73 15.27
C LEU A 28 14.91 -6.89 15.68
N THR A 29 15.69 -5.81 15.60
CA THR A 29 17.09 -5.78 16.03
C THR A 29 17.19 -5.96 17.55
N ASP A 30 16.34 -5.29 18.32
CA ASP A 30 16.25 -5.46 19.77
C ASP A 30 15.80 -6.86 20.14
N PHE A 31 14.81 -7.41 19.44
CA PHE A 31 14.38 -8.79 19.64
C PHE A 31 15.52 -9.78 19.34
N SER A 32 16.24 -9.61 18.24
CA SER A 32 17.37 -10.48 17.88
C SER A 32 18.49 -10.47 18.93
N ARG A 33 18.74 -9.32 19.57
CA ARG A 33 19.81 -9.15 20.57
C ARG A 33 19.41 -9.57 21.98
N HIS A 34 18.17 -9.28 22.37
CA HIS A 34 17.74 -9.34 23.77
C HIS A 34 16.54 -10.27 24.01
N GLY A 35 15.91 -10.80 22.94
CA GLY A 35 14.69 -11.63 23.02
C GLY A 35 13.44 -10.86 23.45
N PHE A 36 13.51 -9.53 23.54
CA PHE A 36 12.38 -8.69 23.94
C PHE A 36 11.43 -8.45 22.77
N VAL A 37 10.17 -8.84 22.92
CA VAL A 37 9.14 -8.59 21.93
C VAL A 37 8.43 -7.28 22.27
N ALA A 38 8.67 -6.25 21.45
CA ALA A 38 8.00 -4.97 21.57
C ALA A 38 6.48 -5.11 21.42
N PRO A 39 5.63 -4.25 22.05
CA PRO A 39 4.19 -4.32 21.91
C PRO A 39 3.68 -4.31 20.46
N SER A 40 4.34 -3.59 19.58
CA SER A 40 4.04 -3.53 18.15
C SER A 40 4.27 -4.85 17.41
N LEU A 41 5.18 -5.71 17.90
CA LEU A 41 5.49 -7.02 17.35
C LEU A 41 4.68 -8.17 17.96
N LYS A 42 3.84 -7.90 18.97
CA LYS A 42 3.02 -8.92 19.63
C LYS A 42 2.17 -9.77 18.67
N PRO A 43 1.54 -9.22 17.62
CA PRO A 43 0.77 -10.02 16.66
C PRO A 43 1.63 -11.07 15.92
N TYR A 44 2.94 -10.90 15.91
CA TYR A 44 3.90 -11.72 15.17
C TYR A 44 4.80 -12.56 16.09
N GLU A 45 4.59 -12.50 17.42
CA GLU A 45 5.48 -13.10 18.42
C GLU A 45 5.72 -14.58 18.21
N GLU A 46 4.70 -15.36 17.88
CA GLU A 46 4.84 -16.80 17.66
C GLU A 46 5.80 -17.11 16.51
N ARG A 47 5.67 -16.39 15.39
CA ARG A 47 6.56 -16.54 14.23
C ARG A 47 7.98 -16.08 14.55
N LEU A 48 8.12 -14.97 15.24
CA LEU A 48 9.44 -14.45 15.66
C LEU A 48 10.17 -15.43 16.57
N ARG A 49 9.45 -16.05 17.52
CA ARG A 49 10.05 -17.03 18.43
C ARG A 49 10.34 -18.38 17.79
N SER A 50 9.66 -18.71 16.68
CA SER A 50 9.93 -19.92 15.90
C SER A 50 11.08 -19.75 14.88
N GLU A 51 11.51 -18.52 14.63
CA GLU A 51 12.61 -18.24 13.70
C GLU A 51 13.96 -18.58 14.34
N ASP A 52 14.88 -19.13 13.53
CA ASP A 52 16.24 -19.39 13.98
C ASP A 52 16.97 -18.05 14.22
N PRO A 53 17.61 -17.85 15.41
CA PRO A 53 18.29 -16.59 15.72
C PRO A 53 19.38 -16.20 14.71
N HIS A 54 20.06 -17.19 14.09
CA HIS A 54 21.08 -16.94 13.09
C HIS A 54 20.44 -16.49 11.75
N GLU A 55 19.31 -17.08 11.37
CA GLU A 55 18.55 -16.66 10.20
C GLU A 55 17.99 -15.25 10.37
N LEU A 56 17.47 -14.92 11.55
CA LEU A 56 17.02 -13.57 11.85
C LEU A 56 18.15 -12.54 11.77
N ALA A 57 19.33 -12.85 12.36
CA ALA A 57 20.49 -11.97 12.27
C ALA A 57 20.97 -11.77 10.83
N THR A 58 20.96 -12.85 10.04
CA THR A 58 21.30 -12.82 8.61
C THR A 58 20.33 -11.94 7.82
N LEU A 59 19.04 -12.05 8.11
CA LEU A 59 17.99 -11.24 7.51
C LEU A 59 18.19 -9.75 7.84
N LEU A 60 18.41 -9.40 9.09
CA LEU A 60 18.66 -8.01 9.49
C LEU A 60 19.90 -7.43 8.79
N GLY A 61 21.00 -8.19 8.72
CA GLY A 61 22.17 -7.79 7.94
C GLY A 61 21.90 -7.65 6.43
N ALA A 62 20.97 -8.43 5.89
CA ALA A 62 20.56 -8.28 4.49
C ALA A 62 19.71 -7.02 4.27
N VAL A 63 18.86 -6.65 5.23
CA VAL A 63 18.12 -5.39 5.20
C VAL A 63 19.11 -4.22 5.23
N GLU A 64 20.08 -4.21 6.15
CA GLU A 64 21.10 -3.16 6.25
C GLU A 64 21.87 -2.96 4.93
N ARG A 65 22.31 -4.06 4.32
CA ARG A 65 23.01 -4.00 3.02
C ARG A 65 22.16 -3.44 1.89
N ARG A 66 20.83 -3.58 1.96
CA ARG A 66 19.89 -3.06 0.96
C ARG A 66 19.46 -1.62 1.22
N THR A 67 19.69 -1.10 2.41
CA THR A 67 19.35 0.27 2.82
C THR A 67 20.59 1.11 3.14
N PRO A 68 21.61 1.14 2.26
CA PRO A 68 22.87 1.83 2.57
C PRO A 68 22.61 3.33 2.71
N GLY A 69 23.16 3.92 3.79
CA GLY A 69 23.03 5.34 4.06
C GLY A 69 21.74 5.76 4.76
N TYR A 70 20.84 4.83 5.03
CA TYR A 70 19.63 5.11 5.83
C TYR A 70 19.85 4.69 7.28
N THR A 71 19.63 5.62 8.19
CA THR A 71 19.57 5.36 9.65
C THR A 71 18.16 4.96 10.08
N ASP A 72 17.15 5.35 9.31
CA ASP A 72 15.76 4.94 9.45
C ASP A 72 15.36 4.16 8.19
N GLN A 73 15.11 2.86 8.34
CA GLN A 73 14.74 1.98 7.25
C GLN A 73 13.34 2.29 6.69
N ARG A 74 12.49 2.96 7.46
CA ARG A 74 11.19 3.48 6.98
C ARG A 74 11.39 4.53 5.90
N ALA A 75 12.37 5.43 6.10
CA ALA A 75 12.68 6.47 5.12
C ALA A 75 13.13 5.88 3.78
N PHE A 76 13.87 4.76 3.78
CA PHE A 76 14.21 4.05 2.56
C PHE A 76 12.96 3.64 1.76
N PHE A 77 11.97 3.04 2.42
CA PHE A 77 10.72 2.63 1.76
C PHE A 77 10.00 3.82 1.13
N VAL A 78 9.82 4.88 1.93
CA VAL A 78 9.13 6.11 1.49
C VAL A 78 9.86 6.73 0.30
N ASP A 79 11.18 6.82 0.35
CA ASP A 79 12.01 7.40 -0.70
C ASP A 79 11.93 6.60 -2.01
N GLN A 80 12.05 5.27 -1.95
CA GLN A 80 11.93 4.44 -3.15
C GLN A 80 10.54 4.57 -3.79
N LEU A 81 9.48 4.54 -2.97
CA LEU A 81 8.12 4.61 -3.48
C LEU A 81 7.78 5.99 -4.03
N LYS A 82 8.11 7.07 -3.30
CA LYS A 82 7.86 8.44 -3.81
C LYS A 82 8.64 8.74 -5.09
N PHE A 83 9.87 8.23 -5.20
CA PHE A 83 10.67 8.41 -6.42
C PHE A 83 10.06 7.65 -7.59
N GLY A 84 9.69 6.38 -7.41
CA GLY A 84 9.09 5.56 -8.46
C GLY A 84 7.77 6.13 -8.96
N VAL A 85 6.87 6.52 -8.05
CA VAL A 85 5.57 7.12 -8.40
C VAL A 85 5.75 8.53 -8.97
N GLY A 86 6.60 9.34 -8.33
CA GLY A 86 6.89 10.71 -8.77
C GLY A 86 7.45 10.76 -10.19
N LEU A 87 8.32 9.83 -10.55
CA LEU A 87 8.86 9.74 -11.91
C LEU A 87 7.76 9.51 -12.95
N ILE A 88 6.81 8.61 -12.66
CA ILE A 88 5.69 8.35 -13.56
C ILE A 88 4.78 9.58 -13.65
N CYS A 89 4.43 10.19 -12.52
CA CYS A 89 3.59 11.38 -12.49
C CYS A 89 4.24 12.54 -13.24
N ALA A 90 5.52 12.82 -13.03
CA ALA A 90 6.26 13.87 -13.71
C ALA A 90 6.34 13.64 -15.22
N ALA A 91 6.59 12.40 -15.67
CA ALA A 91 6.68 12.06 -17.09
C ALA A 91 5.36 12.31 -17.86
N PHE A 92 4.23 12.26 -17.18
CA PHE A 92 2.92 12.44 -17.80
C PHE A 92 2.23 13.76 -17.43
N HIS A 93 2.81 14.56 -16.52
CA HIS A 93 2.22 15.83 -16.12
C HIS A 93 1.97 16.75 -17.34
N PRO A 94 0.81 17.45 -17.44
CA PRO A 94 -0.31 17.52 -16.50
C PRO A 94 -1.38 16.44 -16.74
N ARG A 95 -1.13 15.44 -17.58
CA ARG A 95 -2.10 14.36 -17.89
C ARG A 95 -2.26 13.42 -16.69
N PRO A 96 -3.49 12.99 -16.35
CA PRO A 96 -3.75 12.18 -15.18
C PRO A 96 -2.98 10.85 -15.18
N VAL A 97 -2.53 10.46 -14.01
CA VAL A 97 -1.88 9.18 -13.72
C VAL A 97 -2.66 8.49 -12.61
N LEU A 98 -3.34 7.40 -12.96
CA LEU A 98 -4.04 6.57 -11.99
C LEU A 98 -3.07 5.56 -11.40
N VAL A 99 -2.78 5.71 -10.11
CA VAL A 99 -1.88 4.84 -9.34
C VAL A 99 -2.71 3.89 -8.49
N ARG A 100 -2.57 2.59 -8.73
CA ARG A 100 -3.18 1.57 -7.88
C ARG A 100 -2.30 1.35 -6.65
N LEU A 101 -2.92 1.44 -5.47
CA LEU A 101 -2.29 1.07 -4.20
C LEU A 101 -1.83 -0.39 -4.25
N SER A 102 -0.89 -0.77 -3.40
CA SER A 102 -0.26 -2.09 -3.41
C SER A 102 -1.28 -3.23 -3.32
N ASP A 103 -1.20 -4.20 -4.22
CA ASP A 103 -2.14 -5.33 -4.33
C ASP A 103 -1.40 -6.66 -4.43
N LEU A 104 -0.31 -6.80 -3.68
CA LEU A 104 0.40 -8.06 -3.56
C LEU A 104 -0.42 -9.04 -2.71
N LYS A 105 -0.41 -10.31 -3.12
CA LYS A 105 -0.97 -11.42 -2.35
C LYS A 105 -0.07 -11.76 -1.18
N SER A 106 -0.58 -12.48 -0.19
CA SER A 106 0.19 -12.91 0.99
C SER A 106 1.45 -13.68 0.61
N ASN A 107 1.40 -14.58 -0.39
CA ASN A 107 2.58 -15.28 -0.87
C ASN A 107 3.61 -14.34 -1.52
N GLU A 108 3.16 -13.35 -2.31
CA GLU A 108 4.05 -12.38 -2.95
C GLU A 108 4.72 -11.46 -1.91
N TYR A 109 3.97 -11.02 -0.88
CA TYR A 109 4.56 -10.31 0.25
C TYR A 109 5.52 -11.18 1.06
N ARG A 110 5.17 -12.47 1.24
CA ARG A 110 6.00 -13.44 1.96
C ARG A 110 7.35 -13.67 1.29
N ASP A 111 7.42 -13.57 -0.04
CA ASP A 111 8.64 -13.74 -0.82
C ASP A 111 9.59 -12.52 -0.74
N LEU A 112 9.10 -11.37 -0.28
CA LEU A 112 9.95 -10.22 0.00
C LEU A 112 10.85 -10.50 1.22
N LEU A 113 12.02 -9.87 1.26
CA LEU A 113 12.95 -10.02 2.36
C LEU A 113 12.27 -9.67 3.70
N GLY A 114 12.26 -10.60 4.64
CA GLY A 114 11.56 -10.48 5.93
C GLY A 114 10.06 -10.79 5.89
N GLY A 115 9.47 -11.09 4.73
CA GLY A 115 8.03 -11.32 4.60
C GLY A 115 7.53 -12.53 5.40
N ARG A 116 8.34 -13.57 5.57
CA ARG A 116 7.99 -14.77 6.33
C ARG A 116 7.64 -14.49 7.79
N LEU A 117 8.19 -13.43 8.38
CA LEU A 117 7.90 -13.03 9.75
C LEU A 117 6.48 -12.47 9.92
N PHE A 118 5.92 -11.87 8.87
CA PHE A 118 4.67 -11.10 8.95
C PHE A 118 3.50 -11.76 8.22
N GLU A 119 3.77 -12.47 7.13
CA GLU A 119 2.72 -13.01 6.28
C GLU A 119 2.28 -14.43 6.69
N PRO A 120 0.96 -14.70 6.69
CA PRO A 120 0.45 -16.04 6.91
C PRO A 120 0.85 -16.99 5.77
N VAL A 121 0.87 -18.29 6.05
CA VAL A 121 0.86 -19.32 5.02
C VAL A 121 -0.58 -19.56 4.62
N GLU A 122 -0.94 -19.28 3.38
CA GLU A 122 -2.26 -19.52 2.84
C GLU A 122 -2.23 -20.70 1.86
N GLU A 123 -3.10 -21.68 2.06
CA GLU A 123 -3.20 -22.85 1.17
C GLU A 123 -3.73 -22.46 -0.22
N ASN A 124 -4.61 -21.46 -0.28
CA ASN A 124 -5.18 -20.95 -1.54
C ASN A 124 -5.02 -19.43 -1.64
N PRO A 125 -3.91 -18.94 -2.23
CA PRO A 125 -3.63 -17.51 -2.33
C PRO A 125 -4.49 -16.77 -3.38
N MET A 126 -5.42 -17.45 -4.07
CA MET A 126 -6.24 -16.79 -5.12
C MET A 126 -7.15 -15.71 -4.55
N ILE A 127 -7.78 -15.97 -3.39
CA ILE A 127 -8.62 -14.98 -2.69
C ILE A 127 -7.76 -14.11 -1.78
N ALA A 128 -6.79 -14.66 -1.10
CA ALA A 128 -5.73 -14.06 -0.29
C ALA A 128 -6.15 -12.86 0.59
N TRP A 129 -5.37 -12.59 1.61
CA TRP A 129 -5.42 -11.32 2.34
C TRP A 129 -4.69 -10.24 1.53
N ARG A 130 -5.46 -9.46 0.73
CA ARG A 130 -4.94 -8.49 -0.23
C ARG A 130 -5.86 -7.28 -0.40
N GLY A 131 -5.31 -6.18 -0.93
CA GLY A 131 -6.06 -4.98 -1.28
C GLY A 131 -6.76 -4.34 -0.08
N ALA A 132 -8.00 -3.93 -0.24
CA ALA A 132 -8.77 -3.16 0.75
C ALA A 132 -8.80 -3.79 2.15
N SER A 133 -8.95 -5.11 2.26
CA SER A 133 -8.97 -5.79 3.57
C SER A 133 -7.65 -5.67 4.33
N ARG A 134 -6.53 -5.58 3.61
CA ARG A 134 -5.19 -5.41 4.20
C ARG A 134 -5.00 -4.02 4.78
N TYR A 135 -5.46 -2.98 4.08
CA TYR A 135 -5.28 -1.59 4.52
C TYR A 135 -6.12 -1.23 5.73
N ALA A 136 -7.28 -1.89 5.90
CA ALA A 136 -8.12 -1.73 7.08
C ALA A 136 -7.60 -2.51 8.30
N ASP A 137 -6.68 -3.47 8.10
CA ASP A 137 -6.14 -4.32 9.17
C ASP A 137 -5.13 -3.56 10.04
N PRO A 138 -5.33 -3.58 11.39
CA PRO A 138 -4.39 -2.94 12.31
C PRO A 138 -2.96 -3.47 12.21
N GLY A 139 -2.76 -4.75 11.88
CA GLY A 139 -1.45 -5.36 11.70
C GLY A 139 -0.67 -4.77 10.53
N PHE A 140 -1.35 -4.33 9.48
CA PHE A 140 -0.69 -3.74 8.30
C PHE A 140 -0.59 -2.21 8.34
N ARG A 141 -1.14 -1.57 9.38
CA ARG A 141 -1.24 -0.10 9.49
C ARG A 141 0.09 0.63 9.28
N GLN A 142 1.18 0.13 9.87
CA GLN A 142 2.50 0.78 9.75
C GLN A 142 3.03 0.74 8.32
N ALA A 143 2.84 -0.38 7.64
CA ALA A 143 3.21 -0.52 6.23
C ALA A 143 2.39 0.43 5.34
N PHE A 144 1.07 0.47 5.55
CA PHE A 144 0.20 1.34 4.77
C PHE A 144 0.43 2.83 5.05
N ALA A 145 0.77 3.21 6.28
CA ALA A 145 1.13 4.59 6.62
C ALA A 145 2.36 5.08 5.82
N MET A 146 3.40 4.23 5.65
CA MET A 146 4.56 4.57 4.82
C MET A 146 4.20 4.73 3.33
N GLU A 147 3.29 3.89 2.82
CA GLU A 147 2.77 4.01 1.45
C GLU A 147 2.02 5.33 1.28
N CYS A 148 1.15 5.67 2.22
CA CYS A 148 0.43 6.95 2.23
C CYS A 148 1.38 8.15 2.33
N GLU A 149 2.40 8.08 3.17
CA GLU A 149 3.42 9.13 3.30
C GLU A 149 4.12 9.42 1.98
N ALA A 150 4.54 8.37 1.27
CA ALA A 150 5.18 8.49 -0.04
C ALA A 150 4.26 9.16 -1.08
N LEU A 151 3.00 8.72 -1.15
CA LEU A 151 2.02 9.25 -2.10
C LEU A 151 1.64 10.71 -1.78
N ARG A 152 1.50 11.04 -0.48
CA ARG A 152 1.27 12.40 -0.03
C ARG A 152 2.43 13.33 -0.42
N PHE A 153 3.67 12.87 -0.26
CA PHE A 153 4.85 13.62 -0.66
C PHE A 153 4.85 13.92 -2.17
N VAL A 154 4.50 12.93 -3.01
CA VAL A 154 4.38 13.11 -4.46
C VAL A 154 3.36 14.20 -4.81
N TYR A 155 2.20 14.17 -4.16
CA TYR A 155 1.13 15.13 -4.44
C TYR A 155 1.41 16.51 -3.89
N GLN A 156 1.80 16.60 -2.61
CA GLN A 156 1.89 17.88 -1.88
C GLN A 156 3.26 18.54 -2.06
N GLU A 157 4.35 17.79 -1.90
CA GLU A 157 5.70 18.36 -1.87
C GLU A 157 6.33 18.42 -3.26
N MET A 158 6.12 17.40 -4.11
CA MET A 158 6.56 17.46 -5.50
C MET A 158 5.61 18.27 -6.40
N GLY A 159 4.39 18.60 -5.93
CA GLY A 159 3.39 19.36 -6.68
C GLY A 159 2.81 18.61 -7.88
N LEU A 160 2.85 17.27 -7.86
CA LEU A 160 2.36 16.44 -8.96
C LEU A 160 0.86 16.16 -8.78
N ASP A 161 0.04 17.18 -9.03
CA ASP A 161 -1.41 17.19 -8.86
C ASP A 161 -2.19 16.31 -9.86
N ASN A 162 -1.48 15.74 -10.83
CA ASN A 162 -2.02 14.78 -11.77
C ASN A 162 -2.14 13.35 -11.20
N LEU A 163 -1.72 13.11 -9.94
CA LEU A 163 -1.86 11.85 -9.23
C LEU A 163 -3.33 11.57 -8.90
N GLN A 164 -3.78 10.37 -9.23
CA GLN A 164 -5.07 9.80 -8.85
C GLN A 164 -4.82 8.43 -8.20
N LEU A 165 -5.64 8.02 -7.25
CA LEU A 165 -5.43 6.79 -6.50
C LEU A 165 -6.54 5.77 -6.76
N MET A 166 -6.18 4.49 -6.85
CA MET A 166 -7.11 3.38 -6.93
C MET A 166 -6.91 2.42 -5.77
N ILE A 167 -7.96 2.19 -5.01
CA ILE A 167 -8.02 1.17 -3.96
C ILE A 167 -8.30 -0.18 -4.61
N PRO A 168 -7.38 -1.15 -4.51
CA PRO A 168 -7.51 -2.43 -5.18
C PRO A 168 -8.39 -3.40 -4.41
N PHE A 169 -8.98 -4.34 -5.13
CA PHE A 169 -9.60 -5.56 -4.61
C PHE A 169 -10.58 -5.32 -3.47
N CYS A 170 -11.53 -4.40 -3.68
CA CYS A 170 -12.59 -4.09 -2.74
C CYS A 170 -13.73 -5.12 -2.86
N ARG A 171 -14.00 -5.89 -1.80
CA ARG A 171 -15.03 -6.95 -1.78
C ARG A 171 -16.39 -6.40 -1.38
N THR A 172 -16.39 -5.51 -0.41
CA THR A 172 -17.63 -4.94 0.15
C THR A 172 -17.55 -3.41 0.24
N PRO A 173 -18.71 -2.74 0.29
CA PRO A 173 -18.76 -1.29 0.51
C PRO A 173 -18.13 -0.86 1.83
N GLU A 174 -18.22 -1.70 2.88
CA GLU A 174 -17.66 -1.46 4.20
C GLU A 174 -16.13 -1.44 4.15
N GLU A 175 -15.50 -2.40 3.44
CA GLU A 175 -14.05 -2.37 3.19
C GLU A 175 -13.65 -1.07 2.48
N GLY A 176 -14.40 -0.67 1.45
CA GLY A 176 -14.13 0.58 0.72
C GLY A 176 -14.19 1.81 1.62
N ARG A 177 -15.23 1.91 2.47
CA ARG A 177 -15.37 3.03 3.42
C ARG A 177 -14.23 3.05 4.43
N ALA A 178 -13.88 1.90 5.01
CA ALA A 178 -12.81 1.79 5.97
C ALA A 178 -11.46 2.27 5.39
N VAL A 179 -11.14 1.89 4.15
CA VAL A 179 -9.90 2.34 3.50
C VAL A 179 -9.94 3.84 3.16
N VAL A 180 -11.08 4.36 2.69
CA VAL A 180 -11.25 5.81 2.43
C VAL A 180 -11.05 6.62 3.72
N GLU A 181 -11.56 6.12 4.87
CA GLU A 181 -11.34 6.75 6.17
C GLU A 181 -9.87 6.75 6.57
N VAL A 182 -9.15 5.64 6.32
CA VAL A 182 -7.70 5.58 6.59
C VAL A 182 -6.96 6.56 5.69
N LEU A 183 -7.20 6.55 4.38
CA LEU A 183 -6.58 7.49 3.44
C LEU A 183 -6.83 8.95 3.82
N THR A 184 -8.08 9.28 4.17
CA THR A 184 -8.44 10.64 4.60
C THR A 184 -7.66 11.07 5.85
N ARG A 185 -7.50 10.16 6.81
CA ARG A 185 -6.73 10.37 8.04
C ARG A 185 -5.24 10.58 7.76
N GLU A 186 -4.72 9.87 6.75
CA GLU A 186 -3.33 10.02 6.29
C GLU A 186 -3.12 11.23 5.35
N GLY A 187 -4.14 12.07 5.15
CA GLY A 187 -4.05 13.27 4.32
C GLY A 187 -4.14 13.00 2.82
N LEU A 188 -4.73 11.88 2.44
CA LEU A 188 -4.99 11.50 1.05
C LEU A 188 -6.50 11.35 0.83
N GLY A 189 -7.01 11.92 -0.24
CA GLY A 189 -8.41 11.74 -0.59
C GLY A 189 -9.06 12.94 -1.24
N PRO A 190 -10.37 12.87 -1.50
CA PRO A 190 -11.11 13.92 -2.21
C PRO A 190 -11.08 15.29 -1.51
N SER A 191 -11.05 15.31 -0.18
CA SER A 191 -10.95 16.55 0.61
C SER A 191 -9.61 17.28 0.41
N GLN A 192 -8.57 16.55 -0.02
CA GLN A 192 -7.27 17.10 -0.36
C GLN A 192 -7.07 17.31 -1.88
N GLY A 193 -8.13 17.12 -2.67
CA GLY A 193 -8.09 17.25 -4.13
C GLY A 193 -7.61 16.02 -4.89
N ILE A 194 -7.37 14.89 -4.20
CA ILE A 194 -6.88 13.64 -4.83
C ILE A 194 -8.09 12.77 -5.20
N PRO A 195 -8.34 12.51 -6.50
CA PRO A 195 -9.41 11.61 -6.91
C PRO A 195 -9.16 10.17 -6.45
N LEU A 196 -10.17 9.54 -5.86
CA LEU A 196 -10.13 8.14 -5.44
C LEU A 196 -11.04 7.28 -6.30
N PHE A 197 -10.54 6.09 -6.63
CA PHE A 197 -11.28 5.06 -7.37
C PHE A 197 -11.26 3.75 -6.58
N LEU A 198 -12.33 2.95 -6.73
CA LEU A 198 -12.43 1.62 -6.15
C LEU A 198 -12.41 0.57 -7.25
N GLN A 199 -11.50 -0.40 -7.14
CA GLN A 199 -11.49 -1.60 -7.96
C GLN A 199 -12.26 -2.70 -7.24
N LYS A 200 -13.32 -3.20 -7.87
CA LYS A 200 -14.12 -4.29 -7.31
C LYS A 200 -13.40 -5.63 -7.43
N ALA A 201 -13.59 -6.49 -6.44
CA ALA A 201 -13.11 -7.87 -6.44
C ALA A 201 -14.00 -8.83 -7.24
N THR A 202 -15.26 -8.46 -7.54
CA THR A 202 -16.24 -9.33 -8.19
C THR A 202 -17.11 -8.55 -9.20
N ASP A 203 -17.63 -9.27 -10.22
CA ASP A 203 -18.48 -8.74 -11.28
C ASP A 203 -19.92 -8.39 -10.86
N ARG A 204 -20.23 -8.36 -9.58
CA ARG A 204 -21.58 -7.96 -9.13
C ARG A 204 -21.82 -6.48 -9.40
N PRO A 205 -22.94 -6.12 -10.06
CA PRO A 205 -23.21 -4.73 -10.45
C PRO A 205 -23.22 -3.81 -9.22
N GLY A 206 -22.44 -2.73 -9.31
CA GLY A 206 -22.15 -1.81 -8.22
C GLY A 206 -23.26 -0.87 -7.80
N GLN A 207 -24.43 -1.36 -7.47
CA GLN A 207 -25.46 -0.53 -6.86
C GLN A 207 -25.09 -0.01 -5.46
N GLU A 208 -24.30 -0.77 -4.71
CA GLU A 208 -24.03 -0.50 -3.28
C GLU A 208 -22.87 0.46 -3.02
N LEU A 209 -21.93 0.62 -3.96
CA LEU A 209 -20.83 1.60 -3.85
C LEU A 209 -21.20 2.98 -4.40
N ARG A 210 -22.39 3.15 -4.94
CA ARG A 210 -22.91 4.44 -5.39
C ARG A 210 -23.25 5.28 -4.16
N GLY A 211 -22.62 6.43 -4.04
CA GLY A 211 -22.96 7.41 -3.01
C GLY A 211 -21.82 7.81 -2.06
N MET A 212 -20.60 7.36 -2.31
CA MET A 212 -19.43 7.94 -1.64
C MET A 212 -19.03 9.24 -2.38
N PRO A 213 -19.13 10.41 -1.76
CA PRO A 213 -18.75 11.67 -2.40
C PRO A 213 -17.27 11.64 -2.82
N GLY A 214 -16.99 11.96 -4.09
CA GLY A 214 -15.63 12.06 -4.59
C GLY A 214 -14.94 10.73 -4.92
N VAL A 215 -15.63 9.58 -4.81
CA VAL A 215 -15.07 8.27 -5.13
C VAL A 215 -15.65 7.75 -6.43
N GLY A 216 -14.79 7.47 -7.41
CA GLY A 216 -15.14 6.82 -8.68
C GLY A 216 -15.05 5.29 -8.58
N ILE A 217 -15.75 4.58 -9.48
CA ILE A 217 -15.64 3.13 -9.61
C ILE A 217 -14.85 2.83 -10.88
N GLY A 218 -13.77 2.05 -10.77
CA GLY A 218 -12.98 1.57 -11.91
C GLY A 218 -13.19 0.06 -12.11
N GLU A 219 -13.33 -0.37 -13.36
CA GLU A 219 -13.31 -1.78 -13.77
C GLU A 219 -12.04 -2.03 -14.60
N GLU A 220 -11.33 -3.12 -14.32
CA GLU A 220 -10.19 -3.57 -15.10
C GLU A 220 -10.68 -4.59 -16.14
N GLU A 221 -10.84 -4.17 -17.39
CA GLU A 221 -11.10 -5.06 -18.53
C GLU A 221 -9.83 -5.16 -19.38
N LYS A 222 -9.26 -6.36 -19.49
CA LYS A 222 -8.13 -6.68 -20.40
C LYS A 222 -6.96 -5.68 -20.37
N GLY A 223 -6.57 -5.23 -19.16
CA GLY A 223 -5.44 -4.31 -18.99
C GLY A 223 -5.77 -2.84 -19.27
N THR A 224 -7.02 -2.49 -19.51
CA THR A 224 -7.50 -1.12 -19.67
C THR A 224 -8.54 -0.82 -18.60
N VAL A 225 -8.30 0.22 -17.79
CA VAL A 225 -9.29 0.71 -16.83
C VAL A 225 -10.36 1.49 -17.58
N ARG A 226 -11.57 0.97 -17.66
CA ARG A 226 -12.73 1.73 -18.11
C ARG A 226 -13.25 2.54 -16.93
N LEU A 227 -13.00 3.83 -16.95
CA LEU A 227 -13.58 4.78 -16.00
C LEU A 227 -15.09 4.85 -16.24
N LEU A 228 -15.86 4.18 -15.39
CA LEU A 228 -17.31 4.40 -15.34
C LEU A 228 -17.54 5.74 -14.64
N LYS A 229 -17.99 6.74 -15.41
CA LYS A 229 -18.42 8.11 -15.06
C LYS A 229 -18.22 8.50 -13.60
N THR A 230 -17.34 9.43 -13.38
CA THR A 230 -17.27 10.25 -12.16
C THR A 230 -18.65 10.79 -11.85
N LEU A 231 -19.28 10.29 -10.78
CA LEU A 231 -20.46 10.94 -10.22
C LEU A 231 -20.01 12.16 -9.43
N MET A 232 -19.72 13.23 -10.15
CA MET A 232 -19.70 14.58 -9.59
C MET A 232 -21.17 14.98 -9.37
N ALA A 233 -21.76 14.55 -8.27
CA ALA A 233 -22.96 15.16 -7.73
C ALA A 233 -22.53 16.22 -6.72
N GLY A 234 -22.04 17.35 -7.22
CA GLY A 234 -22.05 18.60 -6.49
C GLY A 234 -23.38 19.32 -6.76
N PRO A 235 -24.07 19.89 -5.76
CA PRO A 235 -25.25 20.70 -6.01
C PRO A 235 -24.83 22.02 -6.63
N GLY A 236 -25.38 22.30 -7.82
CA GLY A 236 -25.71 23.64 -8.27
C GLY A 236 -24.56 24.61 -8.58
N LEU A 237 -24.28 24.75 -9.89
CA LEU A 237 -24.05 26.06 -10.47
C LEU A 237 -25.03 26.19 -11.65
N SER A 238 -26.07 26.97 -11.39
CA SER A 238 -26.92 27.61 -12.40
C SER A 238 -26.11 28.63 -13.19
#